data_cfa8c7f74ebdd2892e5e87f30d329ca7
#
_entry.id   cfa8c7f74ebdd2892e5e87f30d329ca7
#
_cell.length_a   1.000
_cell.length_b   1.000
_cell.length_c   1.000
_cell.angle_alpha   90.00
_cell.angle_beta   90.00
_cell.angle_gamma   90.00
#
_symmetry.space_group_name_H-M   'P 1'
#
loop_
_entity.id
_entity.type
_entity.pdbx_description
1 polymer ?
#
loop_
_entity_poly.entity_id
_entity_poly.type
_entity_poly.pdbx_seq_one_letter_code
_entity_poly.pdbx_strand_id
1 'polypeptide(L)'
;MVNFRTFTLGSLVAILLTAQLTEAQSVDVSNKYIVKIKEGADSNKVDQFLKTKLDQYNRGRSGNNGLKNELKSKFSLKNFNAYAGTLSQGLVTELKAHGDVEYVEAEQVFTISGVQTNPPSWGLPRISQRTRDTSAPYNYPDSAGEGVDVYIIDTGINVKHTEFSGRATLPVSFITGEATDDLNGHGTHVSGTVGGNTYGVAKKAKLIGVKVLSGSGSGTTSGVISGVNWVAEQAKKSGRKSVANMSLGGGNSEALKQAVNAAVQAGVTFIVAAGNESQDACNVTPANADQAFAVGATTISDTSASFSNYGKCVKILAPGQDITSAWIGSTNASNKISGTSMASPHVAGVAALYLSQGGLNSPAEVYSALQSKATKNAITGLKGTTPNLLVFNSNQ
;
A
#
# COMPACT_ATOMS: atom_id res chain seq x y z
N MET A 1 9.32 33.58 69.13
CA MET A 1 8.05 33.85 68.47
C MET A 1 8.34 33.92 66.97
N VAL A 2 8.09 32.88 66.25
CA VAL A 2 8.30 32.81 64.77
C VAL A 2 6.96 32.42 64.19
N ASN A 3 6.40 33.28 63.33
CA ASN A 3 5.12 33.11 62.66
C ASN A 3 5.24 32.15 61.49
N PHE A 4 4.51 31.05 61.52
CA PHE A 4 4.24 30.19 60.37
C PHE A 4 3.17 30.82 59.46
N ARG A 5 3.53 31.11 58.20
CA ARG A 5 2.56 31.41 57.13
C ARG A 5 2.24 30.16 56.40
N THR A 6 0.99 29.81 56.43
CA THR A 6 0.35 28.75 55.62
C THR A 6 0.39 29.10 54.14
N PHE A 7 0.96 28.19 53.33
CA PHE A 7 0.83 28.21 51.85
C PHE A 7 -0.37 27.36 51.46
N THR A 8 -1.35 27.96 50.83
CA THR A 8 -2.49 27.30 50.22
C THR A 8 -2.05 26.62 48.94
N LEU A 9 -2.35 25.29 48.79
CA LEU A 9 -2.21 24.53 47.56
C LEU A 9 -3.19 25.07 46.52
N GLY A 10 -2.67 25.65 45.46
CA GLY A 10 -3.43 25.94 44.24
C GLY A 10 -3.64 24.65 43.43
N SER A 11 -4.90 24.31 43.22
CA SER A 11 -5.29 23.17 42.39
C SER A 11 -4.92 23.41 40.91
N LEU A 12 -3.97 22.64 40.38
CA LEU A 12 -3.69 22.58 38.97
C LEU A 12 -4.78 21.72 38.32
N VAL A 13 -5.72 22.35 37.63
CA VAL A 13 -6.66 21.65 36.74
C VAL A 13 -5.91 21.33 35.45
N ALA A 14 -5.50 20.08 35.30
CA ALA A 14 -4.98 19.56 34.01
C ALA A 14 -6.16 19.39 33.04
N ILE A 15 -6.26 20.30 32.09
CA ILE A 15 -7.17 20.15 30.95
C ILE A 15 -6.55 19.08 30.02
N LEU A 16 -7.07 17.85 30.12
CA LEU A 16 -6.81 16.82 29.10
C LEU A 16 -7.55 17.21 27.82
N LEU A 17 -6.84 17.82 26.88
CA LEU A 17 -7.30 17.89 25.50
C LEU A 17 -7.18 16.47 24.90
N THR A 18 -8.27 15.74 24.92
CA THR A 18 -8.44 14.56 24.05
C THR A 18 -8.58 15.07 22.63
N ALA A 19 -7.48 15.06 21.87
CA ALA A 19 -7.55 15.18 20.43
C ALA A 19 -8.31 13.95 19.92
N GLN A 20 -9.58 14.11 19.59
CA GLN A 20 -10.30 13.13 18.78
C GLN A 20 -9.63 13.15 17.40
N LEU A 21 -8.85 12.11 17.13
CA LEU A 21 -8.43 11.78 15.79
C LEU A 21 -9.71 11.41 15.02
N THR A 22 -10.24 12.35 14.26
CA THR A 22 -11.25 12.05 13.27
C THR A 22 -10.57 11.15 12.22
N GLU A 23 -10.93 9.86 12.22
CA GLU A 23 -10.64 8.99 11.09
C GLU A 23 -11.13 9.69 9.82
N ALA A 24 -10.24 9.88 8.86
CA ALA A 24 -10.62 10.37 7.55
C ALA A 24 -11.62 9.36 6.95
N GLN A 25 -12.90 9.70 6.97
CA GLN A 25 -13.94 8.87 6.37
C GLN A 25 -13.65 8.73 4.89
N SER A 26 -13.35 7.51 4.44
CA SER A 26 -13.25 7.20 3.03
C SER A 26 -14.57 7.55 2.35
N VAL A 27 -14.52 8.35 1.28
CA VAL A 27 -15.71 8.70 0.52
C VAL A 27 -16.23 7.44 -0.18
N ASP A 28 -17.38 6.93 0.26
CA ASP A 28 -18.03 5.78 -0.39
C ASP A 28 -18.73 6.26 -1.69
N VAL A 29 -18.22 5.80 -2.82
CA VAL A 29 -18.79 6.04 -4.16
C VAL A 29 -19.44 4.78 -4.75
N SER A 30 -19.64 3.73 -3.95
CA SER A 30 -20.31 2.51 -4.39
C SER A 30 -21.72 2.80 -4.88
N ASN A 31 -22.06 2.31 -6.07
CA ASN A 31 -23.35 2.54 -6.74
C ASN A 31 -23.71 4.02 -6.96
N LYS A 32 -22.75 4.94 -6.90
CA LYS A 32 -22.95 6.33 -7.28
C LYS A 32 -22.56 6.56 -8.74
N TYR A 33 -23.40 7.31 -9.45
CA TYR A 33 -23.26 7.52 -10.89
C TYR A 33 -23.61 8.95 -11.26
N ILE A 34 -22.99 9.39 -12.36
CA ILE A 34 -23.34 10.63 -13.07
C ILE A 34 -24.04 10.22 -14.37
N VAL A 35 -25.23 10.77 -14.60
CA VAL A 35 -26.04 10.56 -15.81
C VAL A 35 -26.02 11.85 -16.63
N LYS A 36 -25.28 11.87 -17.72
CA LYS A 36 -25.20 13.01 -18.66
C LYS A 36 -26.35 12.93 -19.68
N ILE A 37 -27.01 14.01 -19.85
CA ILE A 37 -28.10 14.16 -20.80
C ILE A 37 -27.58 14.81 -22.10
N LYS A 38 -28.09 14.34 -23.24
CA LYS A 38 -27.73 14.87 -24.55
C LYS A 38 -28.11 16.34 -24.67
N GLU A 39 -27.31 17.09 -25.40
CA GLU A 39 -27.63 18.48 -25.74
C GLU A 39 -28.93 18.56 -26.58
N GLY A 40 -29.79 19.49 -26.23
CA GLY A 40 -31.10 19.66 -26.89
C GLY A 40 -32.23 18.73 -26.43
N ALA A 41 -31.97 17.78 -25.51
CA ALA A 41 -33.01 16.97 -24.91
C ALA A 41 -33.98 17.85 -24.05
N ASP A 42 -35.25 17.54 -24.09
CA ASP A 42 -36.26 18.21 -23.28
C ASP A 42 -36.10 17.86 -21.79
N SER A 43 -35.57 18.81 -21.02
CA SER A 43 -35.28 18.61 -19.59
C SER A 43 -36.52 18.18 -18.79
N ASN A 44 -37.71 18.63 -19.14
CA ASN A 44 -38.93 18.27 -18.41
C ASN A 44 -39.33 16.80 -18.67
N LYS A 45 -39.17 16.35 -19.91
CA LYS A 45 -39.42 14.94 -20.27
C LYS A 45 -38.39 14.02 -19.59
N VAL A 46 -37.14 14.43 -19.57
CA VAL A 46 -36.08 13.68 -18.90
C VAL A 46 -36.32 13.61 -17.38
N ASP A 47 -36.68 14.73 -16.74
CA ASP A 47 -37.02 14.76 -15.31
C ASP A 47 -38.17 13.80 -14.99
N GLN A 48 -39.25 13.83 -15.80
CA GLN A 48 -40.39 12.94 -15.61
C GLN A 48 -40.06 11.48 -15.83
N PHE A 49 -39.24 11.18 -16.84
CA PHE A 49 -38.73 9.83 -17.11
C PHE A 49 -37.91 9.32 -15.93
N LEU A 50 -36.89 10.08 -15.48
CA LEU A 50 -36.03 9.71 -14.36
C LEU A 50 -36.85 9.46 -13.10
N LYS A 51 -37.77 10.34 -12.76
CA LYS A 51 -38.69 10.19 -11.61
C LYS A 51 -39.50 8.88 -11.71
N THR A 52 -40.09 8.61 -12.87
CA THR A 52 -40.88 7.40 -13.10
C THR A 52 -40.02 6.13 -12.91
N LYS A 53 -38.81 6.16 -13.43
CA LYS A 53 -37.88 5.01 -13.30
C LYS A 53 -37.38 4.81 -11.87
N LEU A 54 -37.05 5.86 -11.15
CA LEU A 54 -36.70 5.78 -9.73
C LEU A 54 -37.84 5.17 -8.92
N ASP A 55 -39.10 5.64 -9.14
CA ASP A 55 -40.28 5.10 -8.47
C ASP A 55 -40.49 3.62 -8.82
N GLN A 56 -40.32 3.24 -10.09
CA GLN A 56 -40.45 1.86 -10.55
C GLN A 56 -39.43 0.94 -9.87
N TYR A 57 -38.14 1.34 -9.85
CA TYR A 57 -37.07 0.54 -9.28
C TYR A 57 -37.06 0.49 -7.75
N ASN A 58 -37.71 1.45 -7.09
CA ASN A 58 -37.85 1.49 -5.64
C ASN A 58 -39.13 0.79 -5.14
N ARG A 59 -40.14 0.50 -6.00
CA ARG A 59 -41.33 -0.25 -5.63
C ARG A 59 -40.98 -1.67 -5.19
N GLY A 60 -41.47 -2.09 -4.01
CA GLY A 60 -41.25 -3.41 -3.48
C GLY A 60 -39.94 -3.59 -2.71
N ARG A 61 -39.11 -2.56 -2.53
CA ARG A 61 -37.83 -2.60 -1.79
C ARG A 61 -37.93 -1.98 -0.38
N SER A 62 -39.09 -2.05 0.26
CA SER A 62 -39.28 -1.61 1.64
C SER A 62 -38.83 -2.72 2.60
N GLY A 63 -37.51 -2.87 2.80
CA GLY A 63 -36.89 -3.82 3.73
C GLY A 63 -35.39 -3.59 3.86
N ASN A 64 -34.82 -3.86 5.00
CA ASN A 64 -33.51 -3.44 5.53
C ASN A 64 -32.24 -3.74 4.71
N ASN A 65 -32.28 -4.23 3.44
CA ASN A 65 -31.09 -4.58 2.66
C ASN A 65 -31.17 -4.21 1.16
N GLY A 66 -32.09 -3.34 0.73
CA GLY A 66 -32.21 -2.95 -0.68
C GLY A 66 -31.61 -1.58 -0.98
N LEU A 67 -30.72 -1.47 -1.98
CA LEU A 67 -30.19 -0.21 -2.49
C LEU A 67 -31.36 0.68 -2.93
N LYS A 68 -31.53 1.86 -2.31
CA LYS A 68 -32.51 2.86 -2.73
C LYS A 68 -31.93 3.69 -3.88
N ASN A 69 -32.59 3.68 -5.03
CA ASN A 69 -32.23 4.53 -6.14
C ASN A 69 -32.69 5.96 -5.87
N GLU A 70 -31.79 6.93 -5.95
CA GLU A 70 -32.09 8.34 -5.74
C GLU A 70 -31.15 9.24 -6.55
N LEU A 71 -31.65 10.35 -7.05
CA LEU A 71 -30.86 11.44 -7.61
C LEU A 71 -30.75 12.54 -6.58
N LYS A 72 -29.50 12.90 -6.22
CA LYS A 72 -29.18 13.89 -5.17
C LYS A 72 -28.86 15.26 -5.73
N SER A 73 -28.32 15.29 -6.95
CA SER A 73 -27.87 16.53 -7.58
C SER A 73 -28.33 16.60 -9.03
N LYS A 74 -28.67 17.79 -9.46
CA LYS A 74 -28.94 18.15 -10.85
C LYS A 74 -28.01 19.29 -11.25
N PHE A 75 -27.30 19.12 -12.33
CA PHE A 75 -26.39 20.10 -12.90
C PHE A 75 -26.99 20.65 -14.19
N SER A 76 -27.04 21.96 -14.33
CA SER A 76 -27.57 22.65 -15.51
C SER A 76 -26.62 23.80 -15.84
N LEU A 77 -25.71 23.55 -16.76
CA LEU A 77 -24.77 24.52 -17.32
C LEU A 77 -25.00 24.59 -18.83
N LYS A 78 -24.51 25.62 -19.48
CA LYS A 78 -24.53 25.70 -20.95
C LYS A 78 -23.86 24.43 -21.53
N ASN A 79 -24.64 23.67 -22.32
CA ASN A 79 -24.19 22.41 -22.98
C ASN A 79 -23.83 21.26 -22.02
N PHE A 80 -24.13 21.38 -20.71
CA PHE A 80 -23.93 20.34 -19.75
C PHE A 80 -25.11 20.20 -18.80
N ASN A 81 -25.99 19.22 -19.08
CA ASN A 81 -27.06 18.83 -18.18
C ASN A 81 -26.80 17.41 -17.67
N ALA A 82 -26.74 17.24 -16.37
CA ALA A 82 -26.43 15.94 -15.76
C ALA A 82 -27.13 15.78 -14.41
N TYR A 83 -27.24 14.54 -13.96
CA TYR A 83 -27.74 14.17 -12.64
C TYR A 83 -26.70 13.29 -11.95
N ALA A 84 -26.55 13.44 -10.63
CA ALA A 84 -25.73 12.56 -9.82
C ALA A 84 -26.58 11.92 -8.73
N GLY A 85 -26.32 10.63 -8.45
CA GLY A 85 -27.04 9.92 -7.42
C GLY A 85 -26.65 8.46 -7.26
N THR A 86 -27.38 7.77 -6.39
CA THR A 86 -27.21 6.34 -6.11
C THR A 86 -28.16 5.55 -7.00
N LEU A 87 -27.62 4.66 -7.84
CA LEU A 87 -28.39 3.91 -8.83
C LEU A 87 -28.03 2.42 -8.76
N SER A 88 -29.02 1.55 -8.86
CA SER A 88 -28.80 0.11 -9.02
C SER A 88 -28.32 -0.22 -10.44
N GLN A 89 -27.56 -1.28 -10.58
CA GLN A 89 -27.00 -1.73 -11.87
C GLN A 89 -28.09 -1.93 -12.95
N GLY A 90 -29.27 -2.43 -12.56
CA GLY A 90 -30.40 -2.57 -13.49
C GLY A 90 -30.88 -1.22 -14.04
N LEU A 91 -31.00 -0.21 -13.17
CA LEU A 91 -31.37 1.13 -13.59
C LEU A 91 -30.29 1.79 -14.47
N VAL A 92 -29.00 1.60 -14.11
CA VAL A 92 -27.86 2.07 -14.93
C VAL A 92 -27.94 1.51 -16.36
N THR A 93 -28.25 0.22 -16.51
CA THR A 93 -28.39 -0.42 -17.82
C THR A 93 -29.51 0.19 -18.65
N GLU A 94 -30.68 0.44 -18.05
CA GLU A 94 -31.78 1.10 -18.73
C GLU A 94 -31.45 2.54 -19.13
N LEU A 95 -30.82 3.30 -18.24
CA LEU A 95 -30.44 4.69 -18.52
C LEU A 95 -29.43 4.77 -19.68
N LYS A 96 -28.47 3.87 -19.75
CA LYS A 96 -27.50 3.80 -20.88
C LYS A 96 -28.18 3.52 -22.23
N ALA A 97 -29.34 2.85 -22.23
CA ALA A 97 -30.10 2.56 -23.42
C ALA A 97 -31.09 3.66 -23.81
N HIS A 98 -31.31 4.69 -22.96
CA HIS A 98 -32.28 5.73 -23.22
C HIS A 98 -31.77 6.74 -24.24
N GLY A 99 -32.65 7.10 -25.21
CA GLY A 99 -32.29 7.96 -26.34
C GLY A 99 -31.78 9.35 -25.96
N ASP A 100 -32.22 9.93 -24.83
CA ASP A 100 -31.82 11.26 -24.37
C ASP A 100 -30.61 11.23 -23.40
N VAL A 101 -30.14 10.04 -23.00
CA VAL A 101 -28.94 9.90 -22.18
C VAL A 101 -27.73 9.80 -23.11
N GLU A 102 -26.72 10.61 -22.85
CA GLU A 102 -25.46 10.61 -23.58
C GLU A 102 -24.52 9.52 -23.06
N TYR A 103 -24.32 9.51 -21.73
CA TYR A 103 -23.60 8.45 -21.03
C TYR A 103 -24.01 8.38 -19.54
N VAL A 104 -23.66 7.25 -18.93
CA VAL A 104 -23.70 7.03 -17.48
C VAL A 104 -22.32 6.56 -17.05
N GLU A 105 -21.68 7.30 -16.17
CA GLU A 105 -20.36 6.95 -15.60
C GLU A 105 -20.45 6.78 -14.08
N ALA A 106 -19.57 5.95 -13.51
CA ALA A 106 -19.45 5.83 -12.07
C ALA A 106 -18.82 7.10 -11.49
N GLU A 107 -19.27 7.52 -10.32
CA GLU A 107 -18.67 8.62 -9.57
C GLU A 107 -17.25 8.24 -9.15
N GLN A 108 -16.31 9.18 -9.23
CA GLN A 108 -14.91 8.98 -8.87
C GLN A 108 -14.56 9.84 -7.65
N VAL A 109 -13.59 9.38 -6.87
CA VAL A 109 -13.03 10.13 -5.75
C VAL A 109 -11.84 10.94 -6.26
N PHE A 110 -11.88 12.25 -6.06
CA PHE A 110 -10.75 13.14 -6.28
C PHE A 110 -10.06 13.40 -4.94
N THR A 111 -8.76 13.15 -4.88
CA THR A 111 -7.96 13.32 -3.66
C THR A 111 -6.87 14.35 -3.89
N ILE A 112 -6.52 15.09 -2.84
CA ILE A 112 -5.30 15.88 -2.80
C ILE A 112 -4.12 14.91 -2.69
N SER A 113 -3.01 15.21 -3.35
CA SER A 113 -1.83 14.35 -3.36
C SER A 113 -0.68 15.01 -2.63
N GLY A 114 0.01 14.26 -1.77
CA GLY A 114 1.28 14.67 -1.20
C GLY A 114 2.37 14.73 -2.27
N VAL A 115 3.23 15.74 -2.21
CA VAL A 115 4.37 15.92 -3.13
C VAL A 115 5.65 16.07 -2.33
N GLN A 116 6.64 15.23 -2.62
CA GLN A 116 8.00 15.40 -2.11
C GLN A 116 8.90 15.86 -3.25
N THR A 117 9.38 17.10 -3.17
CA THR A 117 10.39 17.64 -4.09
C THR A 117 11.77 17.08 -3.75
N ASN A 118 12.59 16.82 -4.77
CA ASN A 118 13.98 16.34 -4.63
C ASN A 118 14.14 15.11 -3.70
N PRO A 119 13.44 14.02 -3.93
CA PRO A 119 13.61 12.82 -3.11
C PRO A 119 15.02 12.25 -3.26
N PRO A 120 15.70 11.89 -2.14
CA PRO A 120 17.11 11.48 -2.20
C PRO A 120 17.33 10.06 -2.74
N SER A 121 16.28 9.29 -2.91
CA SER A 121 16.30 7.96 -3.52
C SER A 121 15.60 8.01 -4.87
N TRP A 122 16.29 7.65 -5.95
CA TRP A 122 15.76 7.66 -7.31
C TRP A 122 14.55 6.75 -7.52
N GLY A 123 14.39 5.75 -6.63
CA GLY A 123 13.28 4.82 -6.69
C GLY A 123 11.93 5.50 -6.48
N LEU A 124 11.86 6.52 -5.63
CA LEU A 124 10.62 7.23 -5.33
C LEU A 124 10.02 7.95 -6.55
N PRO A 125 10.74 8.84 -7.24
CA PRO A 125 10.20 9.44 -8.48
C PRO A 125 9.91 8.38 -9.53
N ARG A 126 10.76 7.34 -9.66
CA ARG A 126 10.55 6.33 -10.69
C ARG A 126 9.23 5.57 -10.56
N ILE A 127 8.80 5.26 -9.35
CA ILE A 127 7.54 4.55 -9.14
C ILE A 127 6.30 5.45 -9.18
N SER A 128 6.46 6.76 -9.25
CA SER A 128 5.36 7.73 -9.39
C SER A 128 5.27 8.35 -10.80
N GLN A 129 6.13 7.89 -11.74
CA GLN A 129 6.16 8.36 -13.12
C GLN A 129 6.05 7.18 -14.09
N ARG A 130 5.32 7.38 -15.21
CA ARG A 130 5.26 6.39 -16.30
C ARG A 130 6.52 6.42 -17.16
N THR A 131 7.03 7.60 -17.41
CA THR A 131 8.29 7.84 -18.09
C THR A 131 9.45 7.89 -17.10
N ARG A 132 10.66 7.57 -17.56
CA ARG A 132 11.86 7.63 -16.73
C ARG A 132 12.31 9.09 -16.55
N ASP A 133 11.95 9.66 -15.41
CA ASP A 133 12.47 10.94 -14.92
C ASP A 133 12.77 10.79 -13.43
N THR A 134 14.06 10.60 -13.12
CA THR A 134 14.53 10.41 -11.74
C THR A 134 14.77 11.72 -11.00
N SER A 135 14.64 12.86 -11.68
CA SER A 135 14.68 14.21 -11.09
C SER A 135 13.28 14.74 -10.72
N ALA A 136 12.23 14.07 -11.18
CA ALA A 136 10.87 14.44 -10.89
C ALA A 136 10.55 14.37 -9.37
N PRO A 137 9.55 15.11 -8.89
CA PRO A 137 9.03 14.94 -7.56
C PRO A 137 8.44 13.53 -7.35
N TYR A 138 8.44 13.07 -6.11
CA TYR A 138 7.66 11.90 -5.71
C TYR A 138 6.24 12.32 -5.34
N ASN A 139 5.27 11.91 -6.14
CA ASN A 139 3.86 12.14 -5.91
C ASN A 139 3.22 10.91 -5.25
N TYR A 140 2.44 11.10 -4.20
CA TYR A 140 1.79 10.01 -3.45
C TYR A 140 0.43 10.46 -2.91
N PRO A 141 -0.54 9.54 -2.66
CA PRO A 141 -1.83 9.90 -2.11
C PRO A 141 -1.69 10.42 -0.66
N ASP A 142 -2.54 11.36 -0.25
CA ASP A 142 -2.50 11.95 1.10
C ASP A 142 -2.69 10.93 2.22
N SER A 143 -3.39 9.83 1.96
CA SER A 143 -3.46 8.70 2.89
C SER A 143 -2.10 8.13 3.24
N ALA A 144 -1.13 8.18 2.29
CA ALA A 144 0.27 7.85 2.50
C ALA A 144 0.51 6.53 3.26
N GLY A 145 -0.41 5.56 3.18
CA GLY A 145 -0.34 4.29 3.93
C GLY A 145 -0.94 4.36 5.33
N GLU A 146 -1.62 5.44 5.72
CA GLU A 146 -2.27 5.57 7.02
C GLU A 146 -3.29 4.45 7.25
N GLY A 147 -3.35 3.94 8.49
CA GLY A 147 -4.24 2.84 8.82
C GLY A 147 -3.72 1.44 8.45
N VAL A 148 -2.58 1.32 7.77
CA VAL A 148 -1.99 0.04 7.36
C VAL A 148 -0.82 -0.34 8.25
N ASP A 149 -0.79 -1.59 8.70
CA ASP A 149 0.33 -2.21 9.40
C ASP A 149 1.26 -2.89 8.39
N VAL A 150 2.56 -2.50 8.35
CA VAL A 150 3.55 -3.16 7.51
C VAL A 150 4.56 -3.88 8.38
N TYR A 151 4.56 -5.20 8.29
CA TYR A 151 5.47 -6.08 9.02
C TYR A 151 6.76 -6.26 8.22
N ILE A 152 7.91 -6.02 8.86
CA ILE A 152 9.23 -6.16 8.26
C ILE A 152 9.91 -7.39 8.88
N ILE A 153 9.87 -8.50 8.17
CA ILE A 153 10.46 -9.79 8.59
C ILE A 153 11.92 -9.81 8.13
N ASP A 154 12.84 -9.40 9.03
CA ASP A 154 14.21 -9.06 8.65
C ASP A 154 15.18 -9.09 9.87
N THR A 155 16.28 -8.31 9.86
CA THR A 155 17.29 -8.19 10.91
C THR A 155 16.86 -7.36 12.13
N GLY A 156 15.71 -6.70 12.07
CA GLY A 156 15.20 -5.75 13.08
C GLY A 156 14.95 -4.36 12.49
N ILE A 157 14.66 -3.39 13.34
CA ILE A 157 14.51 -1.97 12.98
C ILE A 157 15.17 -1.12 14.06
N ASN A 158 15.99 -0.14 13.69
CA ASN A 158 16.41 0.95 14.57
C ASN A 158 15.20 1.90 14.79
N VAL A 159 14.35 1.56 15.75
CA VAL A 159 13.09 2.27 16.01
C VAL A 159 13.26 3.73 16.44
N LYS A 160 14.48 4.11 16.87
CA LYS A 160 14.83 5.49 17.28
C LYS A 160 15.23 6.38 16.11
N HIS A 161 15.31 5.82 14.88
CA HIS A 161 15.71 6.57 13.71
C HIS A 161 14.65 7.65 13.39
N THR A 162 15.10 8.87 13.06
CA THR A 162 14.25 10.05 12.80
C THR A 162 13.29 9.83 11.62
N GLU A 163 13.65 8.97 10.66
CA GLU A 163 12.81 8.56 9.55
C GLU A 163 11.48 7.95 9.98
N PHE A 164 11.40 7.39 11.15
CA PHE A 164 10.20 6.68 11.59
C PHE A 164 9.26 7.51 12.47
N SER A 165 9.73 8.55 13.13
CA SER A 165 8.89 9.48 13.94
C SER A 165 7.90 8.76 14.88
N GLY A 166 8.36 7.69 15.55
CA GLY A 166 7.53 6.88 16.47
C GLY A 166 6.59 5.87 15.79
N ARG A 167 6.55 5.79 14.45
CA ARG A 167 5.71 4.82 13.71
C ARG A 167 6.31 3.42 13.63
N ALA A 168 7.57 3.23 14.00
CA ALA A 168 8.24 1.93 13.99
C ALA A 168 8.27 1.31 15.39
N THR A 169 8.06 0.00 15.44
CA THR A 169 8.19 -0.82 16.65
C THR A 169 8.94 -2.11 16.32
N LEU A 170 9.60 -2.70 17.34
CA LEU A 170 10.28 -4.00 17.19
C LEU A 170 9.87 -4.88 18.39
N PRO A 171 8.65 -5.47 18.36
CA PRO A 171 8.06 -6.15 19.50
C PRO A 171 8.56 -7.59 19.70
N VAL A 172 9.24 -8.19 18.72
CA VAL A 172 9.61 -9.60 18.76
C VAL A 172 10.96 -9.88 18.07
N SER A 173 11.69 -10.82 18.64
CA SER A 173 12.91 -11.41 18.06
C SER A 173 12.83 -12.93 18.19
N PHE A 174 13.18 -13.63 17.11
CA PHE A 174 13.37 -15.08 17.06
C PHE A 174 14.86 -15.46 17.01
N ILE A 175 15.72 -14.50 17.30
CA ILE A 175 17.17 -14.71 17.45
C ILE A 175 17.51 -14.75 18.93
N THR A 176 18.09 -15.87 19.36
CA THR A 176 18.57 -16.03 20.73
C THR A 176 19.99 -15.50 20.87
N GLY A 177 20.31 -14.92 22.05
CA GLY A 177 21.68 -14.44 22.36
C GLY A 177 22.01 -13.06 21.79
N GLU A 178 21.06 -12.38 21.12
CA GLU A 178 21.24 -11.00 20.64
C GLU A 178 20.19 -10.06 21.26
N ALA A 179 20.51 -8.78 21.31
CA ALA A 179 19.55 -7.75 21.68
C ALA A 179 18.40 -7.67 20.66
N THR A 180 17.21 -7.33 21.15
CA THR A 180 16.06 -7.03 20.28
C THR A 180 16.24 -5.63 19.69
N ASP A 181 17.13 -5.54 18.72
CA ASP A 181 17.47 -4.33 17.94
C ASP A 181 17.96 -4.77 16.55
N ASP A 182 18.10 -3.82 15.62
CA ASP A 182 18.78 -4.06 14.35
C ASP A 182 20.29 -3.87 14.53
N LEU A 183 21.02 -4.97 14.54
CA LEU A 183 22.49 -4.99 14.67
C LEU A 183 23.20 -5.09 13.31
N ASN A 184 22.44 -5.17 12.20
CA ASN A 184 22.95 -5.30 10.83
C ASN A 184 22.77 -4.02 10.02
N GLY A 185 21.57 -3.46 10.05
CA GLY A 185 21.14 -2.28 9.28
C GLY A 185 20.24 -2.59 8.09
N HIS A 186 20.19 -3.85 7.63
CA HIS A 186 19.38 -4.24 6.47
C HIS A 186 17.89 -4.03 6.72
N GLY A 187 17.34 -4.49 7.85
CA GLY A 187 15.93 -4.30 8.19
C GLY A 187 15.55 -2.83 8.41
N THR A 188 16.48 -2.01 8.95
CA THR A 188 16.28 -0.55 9.05
C THR A 188 16.20 0.09 7.66
N HIS A 189 17.07 -0.31 6.73
CA HIS A 189 17.05 0.17 5.34
C HIS A 189 15.75 -0.19 4.62
N VAL A 190 15.35 -1.45 4.72
CA VAL A 190 14.07 -1.95 4.18
C VAL A 190 12.89 -1.17 4.75
N SER A 191 12.85 -0.97 6.08
CA SER A 191 11.82 -0.19 6.77
C SER A 191 11.77 1.26 6.29
N GLY A 192 12.95 1.88 6.08
CA GLY A 192 13.06 3.23 5.53
C GLY A 192 12.47 3.34 4.14
N THR A 193 12.72 2.36 3.28
CA THR A 193 12.16 2.31 1.91
C THR A 193 10.64 2.08 1.91
N VAL A 194 10.11 1.28 2.84
CA VAL A 194 8.65 1.11 2.97
C VAL A 194 7.99 2.40 3.43
N GLY A 195 8.46 2.99 4.55
CA GLY A 195 7.68 3.99 5.25
C GLY A 195 8.45 5.09 5.97
N GLY A 196 9.73 5.33 5.62
CA GLY A 196 10.50 6.47 6.12
C GLY A 196 9.90 7.80 5.70
N ASN A 197 10.10 8.84 6.50
CA ASN A 197 9.63 10.19 6.18
C ASN A 197 10.24 10.72 4.88
N THR A 198 11.54 10.49 4.67
CA THR A 198 12.32 10.97 3.52
C THR A 198 12.44 9.91 2.44
N TYR A 199 12.77 8.67 2.82
CA TYR A 199 13.07 7.59 1.87
C TYR A 199 11.86 6.70 1.56
N GLY A 200 10.76 6.83 2.30
CA GLY A 200 9.64 5.90 2.28
C GLY A 200 8.62 6.16 1.20
N VAL A 201 8.06 5.08 0.69
CA VAL A 201 6.92 5.07 -0.23
C VAL A 201 5.63 5.43 0.51
N ALA A 202 5.31 4.72 1.61
CA ALA A 202 4.10 4.86 2.41
C ALA A 202 4.40 5.59 3.73
N LYS A 203 4.51 6.91 3.66
CA LYS A 203 5.10 7.77 4.73
C LYS A 203 4.31 7.82 6.03
N LYS A 204 3.04 7.36 6.05
CA LYS A 204 2.18 7.29 7.25
C LYS A 204 1.90 5.85 7.71
N ALA A 205 2.44 4.84 7.03
CA ALA A 205 2.27 3.44 7.44
C ALA A 205 2.92 3.18 8.81
N LYS A 206 2.33 2.25 9.58
CA LYS A 206 2.94 1.73 10.81
C LYS A 206 3.90 0.61 10.45
N LEU A 207 5.13 0.66 10.97
CA LEU A 207 6.18 -0.31 10.70
C LEU A 207 6.38 -1.21 11.91
N ILE A 208 6.34 -2.51 11.71
CA ILE A 208 6.43 -3.50 12.79
C ILE A 208 7.55 -4.48 12.43
N GLY A 209 8.69 -4.32 13.07
CA GLY A 209 9.83 -5.21 12.90
C GLY A 209 9.57 -6.58 13.50
N VAL A 210 9.98 -7.61 12.78
CA VAL A 210 9.95 -9.01 13.20
C VAL A 210 11.36 -9.55 12.95
N LYS A 211 12.18 -9.60 14.01
CA LYS A 211 13.59 -9.99 13.87
C LYS A 211 13.70 -11.50 13.76
N VAL A 212 14.01 -11.97 12.56
CA VAL A 212 14.25 -13.38 12.23
C VAL A 212 15.68 -13.62 11.73
N LEU A 213 16.44 -12.54 11.50
CA LEU A 213 17.82 -12.56 11.08
C LEU A 213 18.70 -11.88 12.13
N SER A 214 19.89 -12.43 12.34
CA SER A 214 20.91 -11.96 13.29
C SER A 214 21.62 -10.68 12.83
N GLY A 215 22.51 -10.16 13.64
CA GLY A 215 23.42 -9.07 13.28
C GLY A 215 24.35 -9.41 12.11
N SER A 216 24.59 -10.70 11.83
CA SER A 216 25.31 -11.17 10.63
C SER A 216 24.41 -11.30 9.39
N GLY A 217 23.11 -11.03 9.49
CA GLY A 217 22.16 -11.13 8.38
C GLY A 217 21.67 -12.56 8.09
N SER A 218 21.85 -13.50 9.01
CA SER A 218 21.47 -14.91 8.82
C SER A 218 20.43 -15.37 9.85
N GLY A 219 19.59 -16.34 9.47
CA GLY A 219 18.58 -16.94 10.33
C GLY A 219 18.26 -18.37 9.91
N THR A 220 17.55 -19.09 10.75
CA THR A 220 17.11 -20.47 10.47
C THR A 220 15.73 -20.49 9.83
N THR A 221 15.43 -21.52 9.06
CA THR A 221 14.09 -21.74 8.48
C THR A 221 13.01 -21.72 9.57
N SER A 222 13.24 -22.38 10.71
CA SER A 222 12.30 -22.41 11.83
C SER A 222 12.07 -21.02 12.45
N GLY A 223 13.13 -20.20 12.58
CA GLY A 223 13.02 -18.82 13.06
C GLY A 223 12.20 -17.95 12.10
N VAL A 224 12.44 -18.10 10.79
CA VAL A 224 11.66 -17.37 9.76
C VAL A 224 10.18 -17.80 9.77
N ILE A 225 9.89 -19.11 9.84
CA ILE A 225 8.53 -19.63 9.96
C ILE A 225 7.85 -19.08 11.23
N SER A 226 8.56 -19.04 12.36
CA SER A 226 8.02 -18.46 13.60
C SER A 226 7.65 -16.98 13.42
N GLY A 227 8.47 -16.21 12.70
CA GLY A 227 8.17 -14.82 12.34
C GLY A 227 6.93 -14.70 11.46
N VAL A 228 6.80 -15.55 10.43
CA VAL A 228 5.62 -15.57 9.53
C VAL A 228 4.35 -15.90 10.31
N ASN A 229 4.38 -16.90 11.19
CA ASN A 229 3.23 -17.27 12.02
C ASN A 229 2.85 -16.14 12.97
N TRP A 230 3.83 -15.52 13.62
CA TRP A 230 3.58 -14.38 14.50
C TRP A 230 2.91 -13.22 13.76
N VAL A 231 3.35 -12.91 12.54
CA VAL A 231 2.73 -11.87 11.69
C VAL A 231 1.26 -12.21 11.41
N ALA A 232 0.95 -13.44 11.00
CA ALA A 232 -0.42 -13.85 10.73
C ALA A 232 -1.33 -13.72 11.99
N GLU A 233 -0.81 -14.08 13.16
CA GLU A 233 -1.53 -13.92 14.43
C GLU A 233 -1.75 -12.44 14.79
N GLN A 234 -0.73 -11.58 14.65
CA GLN A 234 -0.87 -10.16 14.96
C GLN A 234 -1.82 -9.45 14.00
N ALA A 235 -1.74 -9.74 12.70
CA ALA A 235 -2.67 -9.21 11.71
C ALA A 235 -4.12 -9.57 12.03
N LYS A 236 -4.36 -10.84 12.40
CA LYS A 236 -5.69 -11.30 12.85
C LYS A 236 -6.16 -10.59 14.13
N LYS A 237 -5.28 -10.40 15.13
CA LYS A 237 -5.61 -9.71 16.38
C LYS A 237 -5.91 -8.24 16.18
N SER A 238 -5.16 -7.56 15.32
CA SER A 238 -5.34 -6.13 15.06
C SER A 238 -6.58 -5.84 14.23
N GLY A 239 -6.98 -6.76 13.35
CA GLY A 239 -8.04 -6.55 12.35
C GLY A 239 -7.72 -5.48 11.30
N ARG A 240 -6.49 -4.95 11.30
CA ARG A 240 -6.05 -3.88 10.39
C ARG A 240 -5.59 -4.45 9.05
N LYS A 241 -5.66 -3.64 8.01
CA LYS A 241 -5.05 -3.97 6.71
C LYS A 241 -3.55 -4.20 6.92
N SER A 242 -3.04 -5.33 6.44
CA SER A 242 -1.69 -5.81 6.75
C SER A 242 -0.90 -6.20 5.52
N VAL A 243 0.33 -5.69 5.44
CA VAL A 243 1.35 -6.07 4.46
C VAL A 243 2.53 -6.67 5.20
N ALA A 244 3.14 -7.72 4.69
CA ALA A 244 4.41 -8.26 5.17
C ALA A 244 5.46 -8.15 4.06
N ASN A 245 6.63 -7.62 4.40
CA ASN A 245 7.80 -7.59 3.52
C ASN A 245 8.83 -8.60 4.00
N MET A 246 9.26 -9.49 3.11
CA MET A 246 10.36 -10.42 3.34
C MET A 246 11.48 -10.14 2.35
N SER A 247 12.43 -9.31 2.75
CA SER A 247 13.64 -9.02 1.97
C SER A 247 14.75 -10.04 2.27
N LEU A 248 14.41 -11.31 2.23
CA LEU A 248 15.27 -12.44 2.52
C LEU A 248 14.98 -13.61 1.59
N GLY A 249 15.91 -14.55 1.48
CA GLY A 249 15.73 -15.76 0.69
C GLY A 249 16.76 -16.82 1.05
N GLY A 250 16.44 -18.06 0.71
CA GLY A 250 17.30 -19.21 0.91
C GLY A 250 17.01 -20.30 -0.10
N GLY A 251 17.63 -21.45 0.08
CA GLY A 251 17.34 -22.64 -0.72
C GLY A 251 15.88 -23.07 -0.61
N ASN A 252 15.47 -23.99 -1.47
CA ASN A 252 14.10 -24.48 -1.49
C ASN A 252 13.67 -25.07 -0.13
N SER A 253 12.60 -24.53 0.45
CA SER A 253 12.01 -24.98 1.71
C SER A 253 10.50 -25.08 1.59
N GLU A 254 9.99 -26.31 1.51
CA GLU A 254 8.56 -26.55 1.41
C GLU A 254 7.81 -26.07 2.68
N ALA A 255 8.42 -26.23 3.86
CA ALA A 255 7.82 -25.77 5.11
C ALA A 255 7.63 -24.25 5.16
N LEU A 256 8.65 -23.47 4.73
CA LEU A 256 8.53 -22.01 4.67
C LEU A 256 7.53 -21.56 3.59
N LYS A 257 7.54 -22.22 2.44
CA LYS A 257 6.58 -21.99 1.35
C LYS A 257 5.14 -22.17 1.83
N GLN A 258 4.86 -23.26 2.54
CA GLN A 258 3.53 -23.53 3.11
C GLN A 258 3.14 -22.51 4.18
N ALA A 259 4.07 -22.12 5.06
CA ALA A 259 3.83 -21.12 6.10
C ALA A 259 3.46 -19.76 5.48
N VAL A 260 4.18 -19.31 4.46
CA VAL A 260 3.87 -18.06 3.74
C VAL A 260 2.52 -18.15 3.05
N ASN A 261 2.23 -19.25 2.35
CA ASN A 261 0.93 -19.46 1.71
C ASN A 261 -0.23 -19.41 2.72
N ALA A 262 -0.06 -20.04 3.89
CA ALA A 262 -1.07 -20.01 4.96
C ALA A 262 -1.29 -18.60 5.53
N ALA A 263 -0.22 -17.80 5.69
CA ALA A 263 -0.33 -16.43 6.16
C ALA A 263 -1.03 -15.52 5.13
N VAL A 264 -0.81 -15.73 3.83
CA VAL A 264 -1.56 -15.04 2.77
C VAL A 264 -3.04 -15.41 2.81
N GLN A 265 -3.37 -16.68 2.98
CA GLN A 265 -4.75 -17.15 3.13
C GLN A 265 -5.44 -16.58 4.38
N ALA A 266 -4.65 -16.27 5.42
CA ALA A 266 -5.14 -15.56 6.61
C ALA A 266 -5.35 -14.05 6.40
N GLY A 267 -5.11 -13.52 5.19
CA GLY A 267 -5.42 -12.13 4.81
C GLY A 267 -4.22 -11.17 4.82
N VAL A 268 -2.98 -11.65 5.02
CA VAL A 268 -1.79 -10.80 4.99
C VAL A 268 -1.20 -10.75 3.58
N THR A 269 -1.00 -9.55 3.05
CA THR A 269 -0.34 -9.35 1.73
C THR A 269 1.17 -9.55 1.87
N PHE A 270 1.72 -10.64 1.33
CA PHE A 270 3.15 -10.95 1.39
C PHE A 270 3.88 -10.50 0.13
N ILE A 271 4.80 -9.56 0.28
CA ILE A 271 5.70 -9.06 -0.75
C ILE A 271 7.11 -9.57 -0.42
N VAL A 272 7.76 -10.24 -1.36
CA VAL A 272 9.02 -10.95 -1.09
C VAL A 272 10.08 -10.63 -2.15
N ALA A 273 11.34 -10.65 -1.78
CA ALA A 273 12.46 -10.50 -2.70
C ALA A 273 12.61 -11.73 -3.61
N ALA A 274 12.92 -11.52 -4.89
CA ALA A 274 13.12 -12.62 -5.84
C ALA A 274 14.45 -13.39 -5.66
N GLY A 275 15.43 -12.78 -4.96
CA GLY A 275 16.80 -13.30 -4.82
C GLY A 275 17.79 -12.61 -5.75
N ASN A 276 19.10 -12.80 -5.49
CA ASN A 276 20.18 -11.98 -6.07
C ASN A 276 21.27 -12.83 -6.76
N GLU A 277 20.95 -14.04 -7.21
CA GLU A 277 21.91 -15.03 -7.75
C GLU A 277 21.86 -15.09 -9.29
N SER A 278 21.10 -14.19 -9.95
CA SER A 278 20.91 -14.21 -11.40
C SER A 278 20.45 -15.59 -11.95
N GLN A 279 19.48 -16.19 -11.23
CA GLN A 279 18.90 -17.49 -11.57
C GLN A 279 17.37 -17.43 -11.65
N ASP A 280 16.72 -18.56 -11.94
CA ASP A 280 15.25 -18.65 -11.88
C ASP A 280 14.79 -18.48 -10.41
N ALA A 281 13.96 -17.49 -10.16
CA ALA A 281 13.39 -17.21 -8.85
C ALA A 281 12.55 -18.35 -8.28
N CYS A 282 12.10 -19.29 -9.13
CA CYS A 282 11.39 -20.48 -8.68
C CYS A 282 12.28 -21.47 -7.91
N ASN A 283 13.61 -21.27 -7.90
CA ASN A 283 14.55 -22.06 -7.12
C ASN A 283 14.79 -21.51 -5.70
N VAL A 284 14.22 -20.36 -5.35
CA VAL A 284 14.47 -19.63 -4.10
C VAL A 284 13.17 -19.50 -3.29
N THR A 285 13.23 -19.82 -2.00
CA THR A 285 12.12 -19.61 -1.06
C THR A 285 12.40 -18.34 -0.22
N PRO A 286 11.42 -17.38 -0.07
CA PRO A 286 9.99 -17.52 -0.34
C PRO A 286 9.52 -17.07 -1.75
N ALA A 287 10.40 -16.70 -2.67
CA ALA A 287 10.01 -16.24 -4.01
C ALA A 287 9.17 -17.27 -4.80
N ASN A 288 9.39 -18.57 -4.53
CA ASN A 288 8.64 -19.68 -5.14
C ASN A 288 7.36 -20.07 -4.39
N ALA A 289 6.97 -19.37 -3.33
CA ALA A 289 5.70 -19.63 -2.66
C ALA A 289 4.54 -19.16 -3.56
N ASP A 290 3.57 -20.04 -3.78
CA ASP A 290 2.54 -19.85 -4.81
C ASP A 290 1.69 -18.59 -4.58
N GLN A 291 1.47 -18.24 -3.32
CA GLN A 291 0.66 -17.08 -2.93
C GLN A 291 1.49 -15.85 -2.53
N ALA A 292 2.83 -15.92 -2.56
CA ALA A 292 3.68 -14.76 -2.35
C ALA A 292 3.82 -13.93 -3.64
N PHE A 293 4.09 -12.65 -3.47
CA PHE A 293 4.30 -11.71 -4.57
C PHE A 293 5.78 -11.35 -4.67
N ALA A 294 6.51 -12.09 -5.49
CA ALA A 294 7.96 -11.94 -5.63
C ALA A 294 8.33 -10.76 -6.55
N VAL A 295 9.34 -9.99 -6.13
CA VAL A 295 9.76 -8.73 -6.73
C VAL A 295 11.20 -8.83 -7.22
N GLY A 296 11.40 -8.58 -8.52
CA GLY A 296 12.72 -8.43 -9.14
C GLY A 296 13.23 -6.99 -9.10
N ALA A 297 14.54 -6.81 -9.26
CA ALA A 297 15.21 -5.52 -9.15
C ALA A 297 15.48 -4.87 -10.51
N THR A 298 15.30 -3.53 -10.58
CA THR A 298 15.72 -2.70 -11.71
C THR A 298 16.81 -1.70 -11.32
N THR A 299 17.50 -1.20 -12.33
CA THR A 299 18.46 -0.11 -12.23
C THR A 299 17.82 1.25 -12.54
N ILE A 300 18.52 2.33 -12.26
CA ILE A 300 18.12 3.70 -12.59
C ILE A 300 17.91 3.92 -14.11
N SER A 301 18.50 3.05 -14.95
CA SER A 301 18.38 3.13 -16.42
C SER A 301 17.21 2.30 -16.97
N ASP A 302 16.29 1.83 -16.12
CA ASP A 302 15.19 0.94 -16.51
C ASP A 302 15.69 -0.37 -17.14
N THR A 303 16.79 -0.92 -16.65
CA THR A 303 17.24 -2.26 -17.00
C THR A 303 17.02 -3.23 -15.85
N SER A 304 16.81 -4.50 -16.14
CA SER A 304 16.85 -5.53 -15.11
C SER A 304 18.22 -5.55 -14.46
N ALA A 305 18.30 -5.48 -13.14
CA ALA A 305 19.59 -5.50 -12.44
C ALA A 305 20.29 -6.85 -12.69
N SER A 306 21.61 -6.83 -12.93
CA SER A 306 22.35 -8.02 -13.35
C SER A 306 22.31 -9.16 -12.34
N PHE A 307 22.19 -8.84 -11.06
CA PHE A 307 22.07 -9.80 -9.95
C PHE A 307 20.65 -10.35 -9.79
N SER A 308 19.61 -9.63 -10.27
CA SER A 308 18.22 -10.00 -10.00
C SER A 308 17.90 -11.40 -10.51
N ASN A 309 17.25 -12.20 -9.66
CA ASN A 309 16.57 -13.40 -10.13
C ASN A 309 15.41 -13.05 -11.06
N TYR A 310 15.02 -13.99 -11.94
CA TYR A 310 14.12 -13.80 -13.04
C TYR A 310 13.14 -14.96 -13.21
N GLY A 311 12.31 -14.92 -14.23
CA GLY A 311 11.42 -16.01 -14.62
C GLY A 311 9.99 -15.85 -14.10
N LYS A 312 9.17 -16.90 -14.26
CA LYS A 312 7.72 -16.89 -14.00
C LYS A 312 7.32 -16.65 -12.56
N CYS A 313 8.22 -16.92 -11.59
CA CYS A 313 7.96 -16.67 -10.17
C CYS A 313 8.04 -15.19 -9.83
N VAL A 314 8.78 -14.38 -10.58
CA VAL A 314 8.76 -12.91 -10.45
C VAL A 314 7.41 -12.39 -10.93
N LYS A 315 6.74 -11.56 -10.11
CA LYS A 315 5.41 -11.01 -10.40
C LYS A 315 5.44 -9.57 -10.89
N ILE A 316 6.45 -8.81 -10.47
CA ILE A 316 6.67 -7.40 -10.78
C ILE A 316 8.14 -7.03 -10.57
N LEU A 317 8.53 -5.90 -11.11
CA LEU A 317 9.86 -5.32 -10.93
C LEU A 317 9.75 -3.99 -10.18
N ALA A 318 10.82 -3.63 -9.46
CA ALA A 318 10.90 -2.36 -8.74
C ALA A 318 12.35 -1.86 -8.65
N PRO A 319 12.58 -0.57 -8.34
CA PRO A 319 13.92 -0.03 -8.09
C PRO A 319 14.66 -0.82 -7.03
N GLY A 320 15.82 -1.39 -7.37
CA GLY A 320 16.58 -2.24 -6.45
C GLY A 320 18.08 -2.03 -6.45
N GLN A 321 18.64 -1.32 -7.44
CA GLN A 321 20.07 -1.01 -7.47
C GLN A 321 20.35 0.41 -6.96
N ASP A 322 21.37 0.55 -6.11
CA ASP A 322 21.83 1.84 -5.56
C ASP A 322 20.71 2.64 -4.86
N ILE A 323 19.95 1.96 -4.02
CA ILE A 323 18.85 2.54 -3.25
C ILE A 323 19.37 3.11 -1.95
N THR A 324 19.11 4.40 -1.72
CA THR A 324 19.42 5.11 -0.49
C THR A 324 18.25 5.01 0.48
N SER A 325 18.53 4.64 1.74
CA SER A 325 17.52 4.59 2.81
C SER A 325 18.17 4.72 4.20
N ALA A 326 17.36 4.67 5.26
CA ALA A 326 17.81 4.73 6.64
C ALA A 326 18.80 3.59 6.98
N TRP A 327 19.67 3.84 7.95
CA TRP A 327 20.68 2.87 8.40
C TRP A 327 20.84 2.90 9.92
N ILE A 328 21.64 1.96 10.44
CA ILE A 328 22.06 1.93 11.84
C ILE A 328 23.32 2.77 12.06
N GLY A 329 23.73 2.94 13.33
CA GLY A 329 24.92 3.70 13.73
C GLY A 329 24.61 5.09 14.28
N SER A 330 23.51 5.71 13.86
CA SER A 330 22.95 6.92 14.48
C SER A 330 21.45 7.02 14.21
N THR A 331 20.80 8.04 14.77
CA THR A 331 19.35 8.28 14.58
C THR A 331 19.01 8.91 13.21
N ASN A 332 19.98 9.28 12.41
CA ASN A 332 19.82 9.91 11.09
C ASN A 332 20.75 9.32 10.02
N ALA A 333 21.37 8.18 10.30
CA ALA A 333 22.27 7.53 9.36
C ALA A 333 21.53 7.03 8.11
N SER A 334 22.16 7.11 6.96
CA SER A 334 21.68 6.53 5.71
C SER A 334 22.75 5.68 5.04
N ASN A 335 22.32 4.77 4.19
CA ASN A 335 23.22 3.95 3.39
C ASN A 335 22.62 3.69 2.01
N LYS A 336 23.48 3.41 1.04
CA LYS A 336 23.11 3.08 -0.33
C LYS A 336 23.53 1.65 -0.64
N ILE A 337 22.58 0.78 -0.84
CA ILE A 337 22.80 -0.64 -1.12
C ILE A 337 21.92 -1.14 -2.27
N SER A 338 22.24 -2.32 -2.79
CA SER A 338 21.57 -2.92 -3.93
C SER A 338 21.08 -4.33 -3.61
N GLY A 339 19.95 -4.72 -4.20
CA GLY A 339 19.38 -6.06 -4.05
C GLY A 339 17.90 -6.08 -4.42
N THR A 340 17.35 -7.25 -4.69
CA THR A 340 15.91 -7.48 -4.71
C THR A 340 15.29 -7.20 -3.34
N SER A 341 16.10 -7.24 -2.29
CA SER A 341 15.79 -6.78 -0.93
C SER A 341 15.41 -5.29 -0.85
N MET A 342 15.87 -4.46 -1.80
CA MET A 342 15.52 -3.03 -1.90
C MET A 342 14.36 -2.80 -2.86
N ALA A 343 14.16 -3.71 -3.79
CA ALA A 343 13.01 -3.69 -4.71
C ALA A 343 11.70 -4.07 -3.99
N SER A 344 11.71 -5.13 -3.20
CA SER A 344 10.56 -5.63 -2.45
C SER A 344 9.88 -4.56 -1.57
N PRO A 345 10.58 -3.76 -0.76
CA PRO A 345 9.97 -2.74 0.08
C PRO A 345 9.33 -1.58 -0.71
N HIS A 346 9.77 -1.27 -1.92
CA HIS A 346 9.05 -0.34 -2.78
C HIS A 346 7.63 -0.85 -3.10
N VAL A 347 7.53 -2.14 -3.44
CA VAL A 347 6.23 -2.78 -3.74
C VAL A 347 5.39 -2.92 -2.49
N ALA A 348 5.98 -3.26 -1.33
CA ALA A 348 5.27 -3.31 -0.05
C ALA A 348 4.70 -1.93 0.34
N GLY A 349 5.47 -0.88 0.11
CA GLY A 349 5.01 0.50 0.30
C GLY A 349 3.85 0.85 -0.64
N VAL A 350 3.93 0.51 -1.93
CA VAL A 350 2.83 0.73 -2.88
C VAL A 350 1.59 -0.09 -2.51
N ALA A 351 1.74 -1.33 -2.05
CA ALA A 351 0.63 -2.12 -1.51
C ALA A 351 -0.04 -1.43 -0.31
N ALA A 352 0.75 -0.84 0.60
CA ALA A 352 0.23 -0.07 1.72
C ALA A 352 -0.49 1.21 1.27
N LEU A 353 0.02 1.92 0.24
CA LEU A 353 -0.70 3.06 -0.36
C LEU A 353 -2.07 2.63 -0.91
N TYR A 354 -2.13 1.55 -1.66
CA TYR A 354 -3.39 1.06 -2.24
C TYR A 354 -4.39 0.63 -1.16
N LEU A 355 -3.94 -0.05 -0.13
CA LEU A 355 -4.78 -0.47 0.99
C LEU A 355 -5.33 0.73 1.78
N SER A 356 -4.54 1.80 1.96
CA SER A 356 -4.96 3.00 2.68
C SER A 356 -5.99 3.85 1.93
N GLN A 357 -6.08 3.69 0.61
CA GLN A 357 -7.11 4.36 -0.21
C GLN A 357 -8.48 3.66 -0.12
N GLY A 358 -8.54 2.45 0.45
CA GLY A 358 -9.77 1.66 0.55
C GLY A 358 -10.09 0.84 -0.71
N GLY A 359 -11.18 0.08 -0.66
CA GLY A 359 -11.68 -0.70 -1.81
C GLY A 359 -11.00 -2.06 -2.05
N LEU A 360 -9.84 -2.35 -1.41
CA LEU A 360 -9.18 -3.64 -1.49
C LEU A 360 -9.30 -4.39 -0.16
N ASN A 361 -9.76 -5.65 -0.21
CA ASN A 361 -10.13 -6.43 0.96
C ASN A 361 -9.39 -7.77 1.08
N SER A 362 -8.59 -8.13 0.08
CA SER A 362 -7.83 -9.38 0.06
C SER A 362 -6.45 -9.21 -0.54
N PRO A 363 -5.48 -10.08 -0.20
CA PRO A 363 -4.17 -10.09 -0.86
C PRO A 363 -4.26 -10.24 -2.38
N ALA A 364 -5.19 -11.07 -2.88
CA ALA A 364 -5.39 -11.29 -4.31
C ALA A 364 -5.80 -10.00 -5.04
N GLU A 365 -6.68 -9.18 -4.43
CA GLU A 365 -7.06 -7.87 -4.99
C GLU A 365 -5.88 -6.90 -5.00
N VAL A 366 -5.04 -6.89 -3.96
CA VAL A 366 -3.82 -6.07 -3.90
C VAL A 366 -2.85 -6.49 -5.00
N TYR A 367 -2.61 -7.80 -5.19
CA TYR A 367 -1.73 -8.32 -6.23
C TYR A 367 -2.23 -7.98 -7.63
N SER A 368 -3.53 -8.13 -7.87
CA SER A 368 -4.17 -7.72 -9.12
C SER A 368 -4.01 -6.21 -9.37
N ALA A 369 -4.20 -5.38 -8.36
CA ALA A 369 -4.01 -3.93 -8.45
C ALA A 369 -2.55 -3.56 -8.76
N LEU A 370 -1.57 -4.18 -8.08
CA LEU A 370 -0.15 -3.97 -8.34
C LEU A 370 0.22 -4.28 -9.80
N GLN A 371 -0.28 -5.38 -10.36
CA GLN A 371 0.02 -5.77 -11.74
C GLN A 371 -0.75 -4.96 -12.78
N SER A 372 -2.05 -4.73 -12.57
CA SER A 372 -2.89 -4.01 -13.52
C SER A 372 -2.48 -2.54 -13.69
N LYS A 373 -2.09 -1.90 -12.59
CA LYS A 373 -1.66 -0.50 -12.56
C LYS A 373 -0.18 -0.30 -12.89
N ALA A 374 0.62 -1.37 -12.98
CA ALA A 374 2.05 -1.29 -13.29
C ALA A 374 2.36 -0.54 -14.60
N THR A 375 3.53 0.08 -14.67
CA THR A 375 4.07 0.60 -15.93
C THR A 375 4.54 -0.57 -16.78
N LYS A 376 3.92 -0.75 -17.94
CA LYS A 376 4.17 -1.88 -18.83
C LYS A 376 5.29 -1.57 -19.84
N ASN A 377 6.09 -2.59 -20.17
CA ASN A 377 7.10 -2.56 -21.23
C ASN A 377 8.18 -1.48 -21.08
N ALA A 378 8.44 -1.04 -19.83
CA ALA A 378 9.44 -0.01 -19.54
C ALA A 378 10.85 -0.58 -19.33
N ILE A 379 10.98 -1.88 -19.03
CA ILE A 379 12.24 -2.47 -18.59
C ILE A 379 12.90 -3.23 -19.74
N THR A 380 14.22 -3.02 -19.88
CA THR A 380 15.07 -3.73 -20.83
C THR A 380 15.93 -4.79 -20.13
N GLY A 381 16.55 -5.68 -20.89
CA GLY A 381 17.47 -6.71 -20.34
C GLY A 381 16.79 -7.79 -19.50
N LEU A 382 15.49 -7.99 -19.65
CA LEU A 382 14.76 -9.06 -18.97
C LEU A 382 15.24 -10.45 -19.44
N LYS A 383 15.24 -11.40 -18.51
CA LYS A 383 15.59 -12.80 -18.76
C LYS A 383 14.37 -13.72 -18.58
N GLY A 384 14.33 -14.79 -19.37
CA GLY A 384 13.29 -15.81 -19.29
C GLY A 384 11.88 -15.23 -19.50
N THR A 385 10.93 -15.74 -18.75
CA THR A 385 9.51 -15.34 -18.78
C THR A 385 9.17 -14.25 -17.74
N THR A 386 10.14 -13.44 -17.35
CA THR A 386 9.93 -12.34 -16.38
C THR A 386 8.95 -11.32 -16.96
N PRO A 387 7.86 -10.97 -16.25
CA PRO A 387 6.88 -9.98 -16.74
C PRO A 387 7.49 -8.59 -16.82
N ASN A 388 7.27 -7.87 -17.92
CA ASN A 388 7.72 -6.48 -18.07
C ASN A 388 6.72 -5.53 -17.43
N LEU A 389 6.70 -5.54 -16.10
CA LEU A 389 5.82 -4.75 -15.25
C LEU A 389 6.69 -4.04 -14.21
N LEU A 390 6.76 -2.72 -14.24
CA LEU A 390 7.41 -1.92 -13.20
C LEU A 390 6.36 -1.36 -12.26
N VAL A 391 6.57 -1.50 -10.95
CA VAL A 391 5.64 -1.01 -9.94
C VAL A 391 5.35 0.49 -10.12
N PHE A 392 4.09 0.86 -9.93
CA PHE A 392 3.62 2.23 -10.07
C PHE A 392 2.62 2.55 -8.97
N ASN A 393 2.77 3.68 -8.29
CA ASN A 393 1.92 4.05 -7.15
C ASN A 393 0.55 4.64 -7.54
N SER A 394 0.27 4.77 -8.84
CA SER A 394 -0.99 5.23 -9.46
C SER A 394 -1.50 6.60 -8.98
N ASN A 395 -0.61 7.48 -8.57
CA ASN A 395 -0.96 8.82 -8.12
C ASN A 395 -0.75 9.85 -9.25
N GLN A 396 -1.47 9.67 -10.34
CA GLN A 396 -1.56 10.62 -11.47
C GLN A 396 -3.02 10.92 -11.77
#